data_b3d1f8d87b7078aea0c71a9f93c3031b
#
_entry.id   b3d1f8d87b7078aea0c71a9f93c3031b
#
_cell.length_a   1.000
_cell.length_b   1.000
_cell.length_c   1.000
_cell.angle_alpha   90.00
_cell.angle_beta   90.00
_cell.angle_gamma   90.00
#
_symmetry.space_group_name_H-M   'P 1'
#
loop_
_entity.id
_entity.type
_entity.pdbx_description
1 polymer ?
#
loop_
_entity_poly.entity_id
_entity_poly.type
_entity_poly.pdbx_seq_one_letter_code
_entity_poly.pdbx_strand_id
1 'polypeptide(L)'
;MANEHGILAQVRYAAREKILFLPHALRQMLRPDRMITRTEVCAVIERGEMIEDYPDDARGHSCLLLGHGEEQRAVHVVCAPKEDYLAVITAYLPDPQEWFDGFRRRKKQ
;
A
#
# COMPACT_ATOMS: atom_id res chain seq x y z
N MET A 1 6.72 -22.74 5.31
CA MET A 1 7.20 -21.64 4.51
C MET A 1 6.89 -20.34 5.16
N ALA A 2 7.93 -19.62 5.41
CA ALA A 2 7.79 -18.34 6.09
C ALA A 2 6.87 -17.39 5.35
N ASN A 3 6.90 -17.43 4.01
CA ASN A 3 6.12 -16.49 3.23
C ASN A 3 4.62 -16.69 3.34
N GLU A 4 4.19 -17.90 3.67
CA GLU A 4 2.76 -18.15 3.81
C GLU A 4 2.17 -17.40 4.98
N HIS A 5 3.01 -17.09 5.97
CA HIS A 5 2.56 -16.41 7.17
C HIS A 5 3.18 -15.05 7.32
N GLY A 6 3.77 -14.53 6.24
CA GLY A 6 4.37 -13.23 6.26
C GLY A 6 3.36 -12.13 6.20
N ILE A 7 3.87 -10.90 6.24
CA ILE A 7 3.02 -9.72 6.32
C ILE A 7 2.05 -9.62 5.13
N LEU A 8 2.49 -9.99 3.92
CA LEU A 8 1.62 -9.88 2.76
C LEU A 8 0.41 -10.80 2.87
N ALA A 9 0.61 -12.01 3.38
CA ALA A 9 -0.49 -12.92 3.62
C ALA A 9 -1.45 -12.35 4.65
N GLN A 10 -0.91 -11.76 5.70
CA GLN A 10 -1.73 -11.13 6.74
C GLN A 10 -2.52 -9.95 6.19
N VAL A 11 -1.89 -9.16 5.32
CA VAL A 11 -2.55 -8.04 4.68
C VAL A 11 -3.78 -8.52 3.90
N ARG A 12 -3.59 -9.55 3.10
CA ARG A 12 -4.68 -10.06 2.26
C ARG A 12 -5.77 -10.71 3.07
N TYR A 13 -5.40 -11.39 4.15
CA TYR A 13 -6.40 -11.96 5.04
C TYR A 13 -7.23 -10.86 5.71
N ALA A 14 -6.56 -9.85 6.28
CA ALA A 14 -7.24 -8.76 6.95
C ALA A 14 -8.14 -7.98 5.98
N ALA A 15 -7.69 -7.81 4.74
CA ALA A 15 -8.46 -7.07 3.74
C ALA A 15 -9.78 -7.75 3.42
N ARG A 16 -9.83 -9.08 3.52
CA ARG A 16 -11.08 -9.78 3.28
C ARG A 16 -12.10 -9.55 4.38
N GLU A 17 -11.62 -9.22 5.58
CA GLU A 17 -12.54 -8.90 6.66
C GLU A 17 -13.09 -7.49 6.53
N LYS A 18 -12.19 -6.52 6.37
CA LYS A 18 -12.60 -5.13 6.27
C LYS A 18 -11.38 -4.29 5.90
N ILE A 19 -11.58 -3.28 5.07
CA ILE A 19 -10.54 -2.31 4.75
C ILE A 19 -10.98 -0.96 5.30
N LEU A 20 -10.15 -0.38 6.16
CA LEU A 20 -10.42 0.92 6.77
C LEU A 20 -9.41 1.93 6.23
N PHE A 21 -9.92 2.96 5.56
CA PHE A 21 -9.07 4.03 5.03
C PHE A 21 -8.92 5.10 6.10
N LEU A 22 -7.71 5.25 6.62
CA LEU A 22 -7.46 6.24 7.67
C LEU A 22 -7.55 7.64 7.09
N PRO A 23 -7.80 8.66 7.94
CA PRO A 23 -7.98 10.03 7.44
C PRO A 23 -6.83 10.53 6.58
N HIS A 24 -5.59 10.23 6.96
CA HIS A 24 -4.43 10.64 6.16
C HIS A 24 -4.49 10.03 4.77
N ALA A 25 -4.85 8.73 4.69
CA ALA A 25 -4.95 8.07 3.40
C ALA A 25 -6.00 8.75 2.53
N LEU A 26 -7.17 9.04 3.10
CA LEU A 26 -8.24 9.68 2.35
C LEU A 26 -7.80 11.04 1.83
N ARG A 27 -7.12 11.83 2.67
CA ARG A 27 -6.65 13.15 2.23
C ARG A 27 -5.67 13.04 1.08
N GLN A 28 -4.77 12.06 1.14
CA GLN A 28 -3.78 11.86 0.09
C GLN A 28 -4.44 11.38 -1.20
N MET A 29 -5.39 10.46 -1.09
CA MET A 29 -6.08 9.91 -2.25
C MET A 29 -6.90 10.97 -2.98
N LEU A 30 -7.50 11.89 -2.23
CA LEU A 30 -8.41 12.88 -2.80
C LEU A 30 -7.72 14.11 -3.35
N ARG A 31 -6.41 14.17 -3.32
CA ARG A 31 -5.71 15.33 -3.86
C ARG A 31 -6.03 15.47 -5.35
N PRO A 32 -6.38 16.68 -5.79
CA PRO A 32 -6.82 16.87 -7.18
C PRO A 32 -5.80 16.44 -8.23
N ASP A 33 -4.51 16.49 -7.87
CA ASP A 33 -3.45 16.14 -8.81
C ASP A 33 -3.28 14.63 -8.98
N ARG A 34 -4.03 13.82 -8.24
CA ARG A 34 -3.90 12.37 -8.36
C ARG A 34 -5.23 11.62 -8.36
N MET A 35 -6.14 11.96 -7.46
CA MET A 35 -7.46 11.34 -7.39
C MET A 35 -7.38 9.81 -7.46
N ILE A 36 -6.77 9.22 -6.44
CA ILE A 36 -6.66 7.76 -6.36
C ILE A 36 -7.98 7.21 -5.81
N THR A 37 -8.54 6.21 -6.49
CA THR A 37 -9.82 5.64 -6.09
C THR A 37 -9.64 4.48 -5.13
N ARG A 38 -10.71 4.18 -4.39
CA ARG A 38 -10.72 3.00 -3.52
C ARG A 38 -10.50 1.73 -4.32
N THR A 39 -11.08 1.66 -5.52
CA THR A 39 -10.91 0.51 -6.39
C THR A 39 -9.44 0.31 -6.75
N GLU A 40 -8.72 1.39 -7.03
CA GLU A 40 -7.30 1.28 -7.31
C GLU A 40 -6.54 0.73 -6.11
N VAL A 41 -6.82 1.26 -4.91
CA VAL A 41 -6.15 0.82 -3.71
C VAL A 41 -6.43 -0.66 -3.45
N CYS A 42 -7.68 -1.07 -3.61
CA CYS A 42 -8.04 -2.48 -3.40
C CYS A 42 -7.32 -3.39 -4.40
N ALA A 43 -7.17 -2.95 -5.65
CA ALA A 43 -6.44 -3.74 -6.64
C ALA A 43 -4.98 -3.90 -6.25
N VAL A 44 -4.37 -2.85 -5.72
CA VAL A 44 -2.98 -2.92 -5.24
C VAL A 44 -2.88 -3.91 -4.10
N ILE A 45 -3.82 -3.87 -3.16
CA ILE A 45 -3.81 -4.79 -2.02
C ILE A 45 -3.93 -6.24 -2.49
N GLU A 46 -4.79 -6.49 -3.45
CA GLU A 46 -5.03 -7.85 -3.93
C GLU A 46 -3.92 -8.40 -4.80
N ARG A 47 -3.36 -7.57 -5.67
CA ARG A 47 -2.46 -8.04 -6.72
C ARG A 47 -1.09 -7.42 -6.72
N GLY A 48 -0.86 -6.44 -5.86
CA GLY A 48 0.43 -5.76 -5.83
C GLY A 48 1.52 -6.59 -5.21
N GLU A 49 2.73 -6.08 -5.29
CA GLU A 49 3.87 -6.72 -4.64
C GLU A 49 4.34 -5.88 -3.47
N MET A 50 4.86 -6.56 -2.45
CA MET A 50 5.44 -5.85 -1.31
C MET A 50 6.86 -5.44 -1.65
N ILE A 51 7.13 -4.14 -1.55
CA ILE A 51 8.45 -3.63 -1.88
C ILE A 51 9.21 -3.12 -0.66
N GLU A 52 8.53 -2.79 0.43
CA GLU A 52 9.19 -2.43 1.68
C GLU A 52 8.40 -2.99 2.85
N ASP A 53 9.11 -3.38 3.88
CA ASP A 53 8.53 -3.99 5.08
C ASP A 53 8.93 -3.14 6.28
N TYR A 54 7.94 -2.77 7.11
CA TYR A 54 8.18 -1.90 8.26
C TYR A 54 7.74 -2.60 9.54
N PRO A 55 8.48 -3.61 10.01
CA PRO A 55 8.05 -4.38 11.18
C PRO A 55 8.04 -3.56 12.47
N ASP A 56 8.80 -2.46 12.51
CA ASP A 56 8.90 -1.67 13.73
C ASP A 56 8.07 -0.38 13.68
N ASP A 57 7.13 -0.30 12.74
CA ASP A 57 6.27 0.86 12.65
C ASP A 57 5.48 1.00 13.94
N ALA A 58 5.49 2.20 14.53
CA ALA A 58 4.79 2.46 15.79
C ALA A 58 3.29 2.21 15.68
N ARG A 59 2.72 2.27 14.48
CA ARG A 59 1.31 2.04 14.24
C ARG A 59 0.98 0.56 14.09
N GLY A 60 1.97 -0.31 14.27
CA GLY A 60 1.87 -1.73 14.04
C GLY A 60 2.61 -2.11 12.77
N HIS A 61 2.99 -3.38 12.67
CA HIS A 61 3.72 -3.88 11.51
C HIS A 61 2.98 -3.47 10.24
N SER A 62 3.65 -2.71 9.38
CA SER A 62 3.09 -2.23 8.13
C SER A 62 4.00 -2.56 6.97
N CYS A 63 3.52 -2.34 5.77
CA CYS A 63 4.33 -2.58 4.59
C CYS A 63 3.91 -1.65 3.47
N LEU A 64 4.77 -1.54 2.46
CA LEU A 64 4.53 -0.73 1.28
C LEU A 64 4.30 -1.66 0.10
N LEU A 65 3.15 -1.50 -0.55
CA LEU A 65 2.78 -2.30 -1.71
C LEU A 65 2.84 -1.45 -2.96
N LEU A 66 3.25 -2.07 -4.05
CA LEU A 66 3.27 -1.45 -5.38
C LEU A 66 2.29 -2.20 -6.27
N GLY A 67 1.40 -1.48 -6.90
CA GLY A 67 0.53 -2.05 -7.91
C GLY A 67 0.25 -1.02 -8.98
N HIS A 68 -0.69 -1.35 -9.85
CA HIS A 68 -1.03 -0.47 -10.97
C HIS A 68 -2.53 -0.23 -10.98
N GLY A 69 -2.90 1.03 -11.11
CA GLY A 69 -4.29 1.44 -11.12
C GLY A 69 -4.75 1.84 -12.51
N GLU A 70 -5.53 2.90 -12.56
CA GLU A 70 -6.10 3.35 -13.83
C GLU A 70 -5.00 3.72 -14.80
N GLU A 71 -5.21 3.33 -16.06
CA GLU A 71 -4.27 3.62 -17.14
C GLU A 71 -2.87 3.12 -16.83
N GLN A 72 -2.79 2.03 -16.05
CA GLN A 72 -1.53 1.38 -15.69
C GLN A 72 -0.59 2.26 -14.89
N ARG A 73 -1.09 3.32 -14.27
CA ARG A 73 -0.23 4.17 -13.45
C ARG A 73 0.17 3.42 -12.18
N ALA A 74 1.40 3.63 -11.74
CA ALA A 74 1.90 3.00 -10.54
C ALA A 74 1.27 3.65 -9.31
N VAL A 75 0.88 2.83 -8.34
CA VAL A 75 0.27 3.30 -7.10
C VAL A 75 0.98 2.61 -5.94
N HIS A 76 1.39 3.40 -4.96
CA HIS A 76 1.97 2.89 -3.72
C HIS A 76 0.93 2.95 -2.61
N VAL A 77 0.83 1.90 -1.83
CA VAL A 77 -0.10 1.82 -0.70
C VAL A 77 0.66 1.34 0.53
N VAL A 78 0.58 2.11 1.62
CA VAL A 78 1.12 1.67 2.91
C VAL A 78 -0.06 1.19 3.74
N CYS A 79 0.03 -0.02 4.24
CA CYS A 79 -1.06 -0.60 5.02
C CYS A 79 -0.54 -1.47 6.14
N ALA A 80 -1.39 -1.67 7.16
CA ALA A 80 -1.04 -2.46 8.33
C ALA A 80 -2.20 -3.40 8.66
N PRO A 81 -1.96 -4.72 8.67
CA PRO A 81 -3.02 -5.65 9.06
C PRO A 81 -3.26 -5.59 10.56
N LYS A 82 -4.51 -5.49 10.92
CA LYS A 82 -4.96 -5.55 12.31
C LYS A 82 -5.71 -6.86 12.50
N GLU A 83 -6.23 -7.05 13.69
CA GLU A 83 -6.85 -8.34 14.01
C GLU A 83 -8.02 -8.64 13.11
N ASP A 84 -8.88 -7.66 12.88
CA ASP A 84 -10.12 -7.88 12.13
C ASP A 84 -10.34 -6.86 11.02
N TYR A 85 -9.29 -6.17 10.59
CA TYR A 85 -9.37 -5.24 9.46
C TYR A 85 -7.97 -4.90 8.97
N LEU A 86 -7.92 -4.32 7.77
CA LEU A 86 -6.68 -3.78 7.21
C LEU A 86 -6.75 -2.26 7.26
N ALA A 87 -5.78 -1.63 7.90
CA ALA A 87 -5.70 -0.17 7.94
C ALA A 87 -4.88 0.31 6.75
N VAL A 88 -5.49 1.14 5.89
CA VAL A 88 -4.76 1.82 4.82
C VAL A 88 -4.25 3.13 5.39
N ILE A 89 -2.92 3.23 5.51
CA ILE A 89 -2.28 4.36 6.18
C ILE A 89 -2.09 5.51 5.21
N THR A 90 -1.64 5.21 3.99
CA THR A 90 -1.51 6.22 2.96
C THR A 90 -1.49 5.56 1.59
N ALA A 91 -1.78 6.34 0.56
CA ALA A 91 -1.69 5.91 -0.82
C ALA A 91 -1.28 7.12 -1.65
N TYR A 92 -0.38 6.90 -2.61
CA TYR A 92 0.12 8.00 -3.43
C TYR A 92 0.66 7.47 -4.74
N LEU A 93 0.85 8.38 -5.69
CA LEU A 93 1.54 8.04 -6.95
C LEU A 93 3.02 8.30 -6.73
N PRO A 94 3.88 7.29 -6.88
CA PRO A 94 5.30 7.49 -6.61
C PRO A 94 5.94 8.41 -7.65
N ASP A 95 6.87 9.23 -7.18
CA ASP A 95 7.58 10.19 -8.00
C ASP A 95 8.76 9.49 -8.69
N PRO A 96 8.84 9.50 -10.03
CA PRO A 96 9.96 8.85 -10.72
C PRO A 96 11.31 9.46 -10.37
N GLN A 97 11.34 10.67 -9.83
CA GLN A 97 12.59 11.24 -9.37
C GLN A 97 13.06 10.66 -8.05
N GLU A 98 12.18 9.99 -7.31
CA GLU A 98 12.52 9.40 -6.02
C GLU A 98 12.60 7.89 -6.05
N TRP A 99 12.14 7.27 -7.12
CA TRP A 99 12.08 5.82 -7.23
C TRP A 99 12.64 5.37 -8.57
N PHE A 100 13.22 4.16 -8.59
CA PHE A 100 13.67 3.54 -9.83
C PHE A 100 13.26 2.06 -9.83
N ASP A 101 13.65 1.34 -10.87
CA ASP A 101 13.31 -0.08 -11.03
C ASP A 101 11.79 -0.29 -10.99
N GLY A 102 11.08 0.50 -11.84
CA GLY A 102 9.63 0.40 -11.89
C GLY A 102 8.97 0.81 -10.58
N PHE A 103 9.57 1.76 -9.89
CA PHE A 103 9.07 2.29 -8.61
C PHE A 103 9.23 1.31 -7.46
N ARG A 104 10.13 0.34 -7.57
CA ARG A 104 10.35 -0.65 -6.53
C ARG A 104 11.42 -0.25 -5.54
N ARG A 105 12.34 0.61 -5.93
CA ARG A 105 13.49 0.95 -5.11
C ARG A 105 13.62 2.44 -4.96
N ARG A 106 13.90 2.89 -3.73
CA ARG A 106 14.13 4.30 -3.46
C ARG A 106 15.49 4.70 -4.03
N LYS A 107 15.53 5.89 -4.61
CA LYS A 107 16.80 6.47 -5.03
C LYS A 107 17.52 6.99 -3.80
N LYS A 108 18.83 6.81 -3.79
CA LYS A 108 19.62 7.30 -2.67
C LYS A 108 19.78 8.81 -2.75
N GLN A 109 19.85 9.41 -1.60
CA GLN A 109 20.07 10.84 -1.50
C GLN A 109 21.53 11.19 -1.81
#